data_a46806a37a070c08d695e636758f3a82
#
_entry.id   a46806a37a070c08d695e636758f3a82
#
_cell.length_a   1.000
_cell.length_b   1.000
_cell.length_c   1.000
_cell.angle_alpha   90.00
_cell.angle_beta   90.00
_cell.angle_gamma   90.00
#
_symmetry.space_group_name_H-M   'P 1'
#
loop_
_entity.id
_entity.type
_entity.pdbx_description
1 polymer ?
#
loop_
_entity_poly.entity_id
_entity_poly.type
_entity_poly.pdbx_seq_one_letter_code
_entity_poly.pdbx_strand_id
1 'polypeptide(L)'
;SASLVGSEMCIRDSCYSYDRDKASEGGLAPYSEQNRLSILITGADHLPSWNVSSQPTSFYTLKTVAEKIFTRIGIDLNGAVMETLSSDLYREAVTYKINGKRMVEMGIVSKKIRSMFDIKAEVYYLEMNFDAFLKLTRNHKVTVQELSKFPEVRRDLALLVDSQTTFSLLREIAFATEKKLLKNVTLFDVYEGDKLPAGKKSYALNFVLEDTTKTLVDQVIDKTMANLVREFERRAGAQVRS
;
A
#
# COMPACT_ATOMS: atom_id res chain seq x y z
N SER A 1 3.32 32.04 -16.86
CA SER A 1 2.98 30.64 -16.60
C SER A 1 2.96 30.44 -15.10
N ALA A 2 1.77 30.34 -14.53
CA ALA A 2 1.62 29.95 -13.13
C ALA A 2 2.11 28.51 -13.02
N SER A 3 3.24 28.30 -12.35
CA SER A 3 3.67 26.98 -11.92
C SER A 3 2.64 26.52 -10.89
N LEU A 4 1.80 25.56 -11.26
CA LEU A 4 0.96 24.86 -10.33
C LEU A 4 1.87 24.03 -9.42
N VAL A 5 2.20 24.59 -8.29
CA VAL A 5 2.76 23.84 -7.17
C VAL A 5 1.66 22.93 -6.68
N GLY A 6 1.95 21.65 -6.53
CA GLY A 6 1.09 20.55 -6.16
C GLY A 6 -0.37 20.88 -5.85
N SER A 7 -1.29 20.20 -6.48
CA SER A 7 -2.71 20.36 -6.21
C SER A 7 -3.23 19.04 -5.64
N GLU A 8 -3.82 19.12 -4.45
CA GLU A 8 -4.55 18.04 -3.83
C GLU A 8 -6.02 18.39 -3.79
N MET A 9 -6.87 17.46 -4.26
CA MET A 9 -8.32 17.58 -4.20
C MET A 9 -8.90 16.33 -3.56
N CYS A 10 -9.74 16.53 -2.56
CA CYS A 10 -10.48 15.46 -1.89
C CYS A 10 -11.97 15.79 -1.99
N ILE A 11 -12.74 14.87 -2.57
CA ILE A 11 -14.18 15.04 -2.77
C ILE A 11 -14.88 13.80 -2.19
N ARG A 12 -15.88 14.04 -1.32
CA ARG A 12 -16.82 13.01 -0.88
C ARG A 12 -18.20 13.38 -1.38
N ASP A 13 -18.81 12.51 -2.18
CA ASP A 13 -20.12 12.73 -2.75
C ASP A 13 -20.86 11.42 -2.99
N SER A 14 -22.16 11.51 -3.29
CA SER A 14 -23.02 10.39 -3.64
C SER A 14 -22.96 10.12 -5.14
N CYS A 15 -22.75 8.85 -5.49
CA CYS A 15 -22.86 8.36 -6.86
C CYS A 15 -24.16 7.57 -7.00
N TYR A 16 -24.94 7.93 -8.00
CA TYR A 16 -26.21 7.28 -8.30
C TYR A 16 -26.05 6.39 -9.52
N SER A 17 -26.61 5.18 -9.47
CA SER A 17 -26.64 4.28 -10.61
C SER A 17 -28.05 3.73 -10.83
N TYR A 18 -28.36 3.44 -12.10
CA TYR A 18 -29.62 2.88 -12.51
C TYR A 18 -29.40 1.47 -13.08
N ASP A 19 -30.05 0.49 -12.48
CA ASP A 19 -30.01 -0.91 -12.89
C ASP A 19 -31.21 -1.23 -13.75
N ARG A 20 -31.01 -1.45 -15.06
CA ARG A 20 -32.06 -1.73 -16.01
C ARG A 20 -32.77 -3.06 -15.73
N ASP A 21 -32.08 -4.03 -15.17
CA ASP A 21 -32.66 -5.36 -14.90
C ASP A 21 -33.68 -5.31 -13.75
N LYS A 22 -33.58 -4.31 -12.90
CA LYS A 22 -34.53 -4.05 -11.81
C LYS A 22 -35.62 -3.05 -12.17
N ALA A 23 -35.66 -2.56 -13.40
CA ALA A 23 -36.66 -1.58 -13.82
C ALA A 23 -38.08 -2.09 -13.69
N SER A 24 -38.32 -3.41 -13.84
CA SER A 24 -39.64 -4.07 -13.71
C SER A 24 -40.15 -4.16 -12.27
N GLU A 25 -39.27 -3.98 -11.26
CA GLU A 25 -39.70 -4.05 -9.85
C GLU A 25 -40.45 -2.78 -9.39
N GLY A 26 -40.37 -1.70 -10.17
CA GLY A 26 -41.05 -0.44 -9.91
C GLY A 26 -40.44 0.40 -8.77
N GLY A 27 -40.95 1.61 -8.61
CA GLY A 27 -40.52 2.52 -7.54
C GLY A 27 -39.03 2.87 -7.60
N LEU A 28 -38.32 2.79 -6.48
CA LEU A 28 -36.89 3.11 -6.37
C LEU A 28 -35.96 1.90 -6.51
N ALA A 29 -36.49 0.70 -6.72
CA ALA A 29 -35.71 -0.54 -6.81
C ALA A 29 -34.57 -0.50 -7.85
N PRO A 30 -34.75 0.15 -9.03
CA PRO A 30 -33.64 0.25 -10.00
C PRO A 30 -32.54 1.25 -9.62
N TYR A 31 -32.76 2.10 -8.65
CA TYR A 31 -31.81 3.13 -8.28
C TYR A 31 -30.93 2.67 -7.11
N SER A 32 -29.64 2.90 -7.19
CA SER A 32 -28.74 2.73 -6.06
C SER A 32 -27.90 3.98 -5.84
N GLU A 33 -27.67 4.29 -4.58
CA GLU A 33 -26.84 5.38 -4.12
C GLU A 33 -25.66 4.81 -3.35
N GLN A 34 -24.46 5.32 -3.64
CA GLN A 34 -23.22 4.97 -2.96
C GLN A 34 -22.41 6.22 -2.66
N ASN A 35 -21.97 6.38 -1.43
CA ASN A 35 -21.02 7.42 -1.09
C ASN A 35 -19.60 7.00 -1.50
N ARG A 36 -18.93 7.89 -2.19
CA ARG A 36 -17.54 7.70 -2.64
C ARG A 36 -16.66 8.83 -2.14
N LEU A 37 -15.41 8.48 -1.81
CA LEU A 37 -14.35 9.44 -1.53
C LEU A 37 -13.35 9.36 -2.67
N SER A 38 -13.14 10.51 -3.34
CA SER A 38 -12.17 10.64 -4.44
C SER A 38 -11.05 11.57 -4.01
N ILE A 39 -9.81 11.19 -4.30
CA ILE A 39 -8.61 11.99 -4.04
C ILE A 39 -7.79 12.07 -5.32
N LEU A 40 -7.47 13.29 -5.72
CA LEU A 40 -6.58 13.59 -6.84
C LEU A 40 -5.35 14.32 -6.34
N ILE A 41 -4.18 13.89 -6.78
CA ILE A 41 -2.89 14.52 -6.45
C ILE A 41 -2.12 14.73 -7.75
N THR A 42 -1.52 15.91 -7.90
CA THR A 42 -0.66 16.24 -9.04
C THR A 42 0.40 17.27 -8.65
N GLY A 43 1.48 17.39 -9.42
CA GLY A 43 2.53 18.39 -9.25
C GLY A 43 3.59 17.98 -8.23
N ALA A 44 3.86 18.82 -7.24
CA ALA A 44 4.89 18.60 -6.23
C ALA A 44 4.28 18.40 -4.83
N ASP A 45 4.99 17.71 -3.96
CA ASP A 45 4.55 17.38 -2.61
C ASP A 45 4.50 18.61 -1.67
N HIS A 46 5.38 19.61 -1.92
CA HIS A 46 5.40 20.87 -1.19
C HIS A 46 6.08 21.98 -2.01
N LEU A 47 5.89 23.22 -1.60
CA LEU A 47 6.58 24.37 -2.18
C LEU A 47 8.08 24.27 -1.92
N PRO A 48 8.92 24.57 -2.92
CA PRO A 48 10.37 24.62 -2.69
C PRO A 48 10.69 25.70 -1.64
N SER A 49 11.57 25.38 -0.71
CA SER A 49 12.08 26.31 0.29
C SER A 49 13.61 26.25 0.31
N TRP A 50 14.23 27.18 1.03
CA TRP A 50 15.70 27.26 1.08
C TRP A 50 16.38 26.02 1.70
N ASN A 51 15.68 25.28 2.54
CA ASN A 51 16.22 24.13 3.27
C ASN A 51 15.58 22.78 2.86
N VAL A 52 14.56 22.78 2.00
CA VAL A 52 13.87 21.58 1.55
C VAL A 52 13.65 21.66 0.05
N SER A 53 14.18 20.67 -0.68
CA SER A 53 13.90 20.54 -2.11
C SER A 53 12.53 19.91 -2.31
N SER A 54 11.69 20.55 -3.11
CA SER A 54 10.40 19.97 -3.52
C SER A 54 10.62 18.70 -4.34
N GLN A 55 9.84 17.69 -4.06
CA GLN A 55 9.83 16.43 -4.80
C GLN A 55 8.53 16.32 -5.62
N PRO A 56 8.57 15.76 -6.83
CA PRO A 56 7.35 15.48 -7.57
C PRO A 56 6.49 14.47 -6.80
N THR A 57 5.19 14.68 -6.82
CA THR A 57 4.23 13.68 -6.31
C THR A 57 4.36 12.39 -7.11
N SER A 58 4.04 11.29 -6.46
CA SER A 58 4.15 9.95 -7.03
C SER A 58 2.95 9.08 -6.63
N PHE A 59 2.86 7.91 -7.24
CA PHE A 59 1.91 6.89 -6.79
C PHE A 59 2.06 6.58 -5.29
N TYR A 60 3.30 6.59 -4.77
CA TYR A 60 3.56 6.34 -3.36
C TYR A 60 3.06 7.46 -2.44
N THR A 61 3.03 8.72 -2.92
CA THR A 61 2.39 9.83 -2.21
C THR A 61 0.90 9.54 -2.01
N LEU A 62 0.20 9.15 -3.07
CA LEU A 62 -1.21 8.78 -3.01
C LEU A 62 -1.45 7.56 -2.11
N LYS A 63 -0.60 6.53 -2.23
CA LYS A 63 -0.64 5.34 -1.38
C LYS A 63 -0.50 5.67 0.10
N THR A 64 0.43 6.55 0.44
CA THR A 64 0.63 7.02 1.83
C THR A 64 -0.63 7.72 2.37
N VAL A 65 -1.30 8.53 1.56
CA VAL A 65 -2.58 9.16 1.94
C VAL A 65 -3.64 8.10 2.24
N ALA A 66 -3.80 7.11 1.37
CA ALA A 66 -4.71 5.99 1.59
C ALA A 66 -4.39 5.24 2.89
N GLU A 67 -3.13 4.86 3.10
CA GLU A 67 -2.68 4.16 4.30
C GLU A 67 -2.96 4.97 5.57
N LYS A 68 -2.70 6.28 5.56
CA LYS A 68 -3.00 7.16 6.70
C LYS A 68 -4.50 7.21 7.02
N ILE A 69 -5.38 7.24 6.02
CA ILE A 69 -6.84 7.21 6.22
C ILE A 69 -7.25 5.92 6.95
N PHE A 70 -6.77 4.76 6.48
CA PHE A 70 -7.09 3.48 7.10
C PHE A 70 -6.46 3.30 8.48
N THR A 71 -5.19 3.69 8.63
CA THR A 71 -4.49 3.63 9.93
C THR A 71 -5.19 4.50 10.98
N ARG A 72 -5.76 5.65 10.57
CA ARG A 72 -6.50 6.54 11.50
C ARG A 72 -7.69 5.86 12.16
N ILE A 73 -8.28 4.86 11.51
CA ILE A 73 -9.36 4.04 12.06
C ILE A 73 -8.87 2.66 12.53
N GLY A 74 -7.56 2.47 12.66
CA GLY A 74 -6.94 1.24 13.18
C GLY A 74 -6.94 0.07 12.20
N ILE A 75 -7.08 0.31 10.91
CA ILE A 75 -7.00 -0.72 9.88
C ILE A 75 -5.67 -0.60 9.15
N ASP A 76 -4.91 -1.69 9.12
CA ASP A 76 -3.69 -1.77 8.32
C ASP A 76 -4.00 -2.28 6.90
N LEU A 77 -3.82 -1.43 5.90
CA LEU A 77 -3.96 -1.81 4.49
C LEU A 77 -2.92 -2.86 4.05
N ASN A 78 -1.80 -2.98 4.74
CA ASN A 78 -0.82 -4.00 4.44
C ASN A 78 -1.34 -5.43 4.65
N GLY A 79 -2.42 -5.61 5.42
CA GLY A 79 -3.13 -6.87 5.56
C GLY A 79 -4.24 -7.09 4.52
N ALA A 80 -4.51 -6.11 3.65
CA ALA A 80 -5.50 -6.22 2.60
C ALA A 80 -4.95 -6.96 1.37
N VAL A 81 -5.83 -7.63 0.63
CA VAL A 81 -5.46 -8.24 -0.65
C VAL A 81 -5.32 -7.13 -1.71
N MET A 82 -4.13 -7.00 -2.25
CA MET A 82 -3.83 -6.06 -3.34
C MET A 82 -3.86 -6.80 -4.69
N GLU A 83 -4.61 -6.27 -5.64
CA GLU A 83 -4.70 -6.82 -7.00
C GLU A 83 -4.42 -5.71 -8.03
N THR A 84 -3.82 -6.07 -9.15
CA THR A 84 -3.69 -5.15 -10.29
C THR A 84 -5.07 -4.88 -10.89
N LEU A 85 -5.35 -3.61 -11.16
CA LEU A 85 -6.59 -3.16 -11.80
C LEU A 85 -6.30 -2.71 -13.23
N SER A 86 -6.98 -3.30 -14.21
CA SER A 86 -6.97 -2.84 -15.60
C SER A 86 -8.23 -2.04 -15.89
N SER A 87 -8.08 -0.80 -16.35
CA SER A 87 -9.17 0.11 -16.68
C SER A 87 -8.65 1.19 -17.65
N ASP A 88 -9.51 1.70 -18.54
CA ASP A 88 -9.17 2.80 -19.45
C ASP A 88 -8.84 4.12 -18.71
N LEU A 89 -9.31 4.26 -17.48
CA LEU A 89 -9.04 5.41 -16.63
C LEU A 89 -7.57 5.50 -16.24
N TYR A 90 -6.92 4.37 -16.03
CA TYR A 90 -5.57 4.30 -15.49
C TYR A 90 -4.56 3.78 -16.52
N ARG A 91 -3.33 4.29 -16.44
CA ARG A 91 -2.15 3.67 -17.06
C ARG A 91 -1.72 2.44 -16.26
N GLU A 92 -1.69 2.58 -14.96
CA GLU A 92 -1.34 1.56 -13.97
C GLU A 92 -2.20 1.78 -12.74
N ALA A 93 -2.79 0.73 -12.19
CA ALA A 93 -3.63 0.84 -11.01
C ALA A 93 -3.63 -0.43 -10.19
N VAL A 94 -3.94 -0.26 -8.91
CA VAL A 94 -4.18 -1.35 -7.97
C VAL A 94 -5.50 -1.14 -7.25
N THR A 95 -6.09 -2.25 -6.79
CA THR A 95 -7.24 -2.23 -5.90
C THR A 95 -6.93 -2.97 -4.62
N TYR A 96 -7.45 -2.49 -3.51
CA TYR A 96 -7.38 -3.14 -2.21
C TYR A 96 -8.74 -3.72 -1.83
N LYS A 97 -8.73 -5.00 -1.47
CA LYS A 97 -9.91 -5.72 -0.98
C LYS A 97 -9.75 -6.08 0.48
N ILE A 98 -10.76 -5.80 1.27
CA ILE A 98 -10.88 -6.21 2.67
C ILE A 98 -12.15 -7.03 2.81
N ASN A 99 -12.06 -8.22 3.41
CA ASN A 99 -13.17 -9.15 3.53
C ASN A 99 -13.88 -9.43 2.18
N GLY A 100 -13.10 -9.57 1.11
CA GLY A 100 -13.58 -9.82 -0.25
C GLY A 100 -14.26 -8.64 -0.96
N LYS A 101 -14.38 -7.48 -0.29
CA LYS A 101 -14.98 -6.27 -0.87
C LYS A 101 -13.89 -5.29 -1.32
N ARG A 102 -14.08 -4.73 -2.52
CA ARG A 102 -13.24 -3.64 -3.02
C ARG A 102 -13.48 -2.41 -2.15
N MET A 103 -12.39 -1.93 -1.54
CA MET A 103 -12.42 -0.79 -0.64
C MET A 103 -11.87 0.46 -1.30
N VAL A 104 -10.73 0.31 -1.98
CA VAL A 104 -10.00 1.39 -2.63
C VAL A 104 -9.52 0.91 -3.97
N GLU A 105 -9.61 1.78 -4.96
CA GLU A 105 -8.82 1.69 -6.18
C GLU A 105 -7.97 2.94 -6.31
N MET A 106 -6.74 2.79 -6.78
CA MET A 106 -5.83 3.91 -6.98
C MET A 106 -4.86 3.64 -8.11
N GLY A 107 -4.46 4.70 -8.79
CA GLY A 107 -3.57 4.56 -9.93
C GLY A 107 -3.13 5.88 -10.55
N ILE A 108 -2.40 5.75 -11.64
CA ILE A 108 -1.92 6.85 -12.47
C ILE A 108 -2.93 7.04 -13.60
N VAL A 109 -3.56 8.20 -13.66
CA VAL A 109 -4.55 8.52 -14.70
C VAL A 109 -3.92 8.42 -16.08
N SER A 110 -4.59 7.73 -17.01
CA SER A 110 -4.07 7.51 -18.36
C SER A 110 -3.89 8.82 -19.13
N LYS A 111 -2.88 8.84 -20.03
CA LYS A 111 -2.62 10.01 -20.87
C LYS A 111 -3.84 10.39 -21.70
N LYS A 112 -4.61 9.40 -22.17
CA LYS A 112 -5.84 9.61 -22.95
C LYS A 112 -6.83 10.49 -22.19
N ILE A 113 -7.10 10.13 -20.93
CA ILE A 113 -8.04 10.88 -20.07
C ILE A 113 -7.50 12.28 -19.77
N ARG A 114 -6.22 12.38 -19.34
CA ARG A 114 -5.61 13.69 -19.04
C ARG A 114 -5.66 14.65 -20.24
N SER A 115 -5.44 14.14 -21.45
CA SER A 115 -5.47 14.94 -22.67
C SER A 115 -6.86 15.49 -23.00
N MET A 116 -7.95 14.82 -22.60
CA MET A 116 -9.32 15.34 -22.77
C MET A 116 -9.59 16.61 -21.95
N PHE A 117 -8.79 16.83 -20.90
CA PHE A 117 -8.88 17.99 -20.01
C PHE A 117 -7.68 18.94 -20.15
N ASP A 118 -6.84 18.76 -21.18
CA ASP A 118 -5.60 19.53 -21.41
C ASP A 118 -4.62 19.48 -20.21
N ILE A 119 -4.61 18.38 -19.45
CA ILE A 119 -3.73 18.19 -18.31
C ILE A 119 -2.44 17.53 -18.77
N LYS A 120 -1.30 18.24 -18.69
CA LYS A 120 0.03 17.77 -19.09
C LYS A 120 0.74 17.00 -17.98
N ALA A 121 0.56 17.42 -16.73
CA ALA A 121 1.16 16.78 -15.56
C ALA A 121 0.60 15.38 -15.31
N GLU A 122 1.37 14.52 -14.61
CA GLU A 122 0.83 13.26 -14.12
C GLU A 122 -0.20 13.53 -13.02
N VAL A 123 -1.29 12.77 -13.05
CA VAL A 123 -2.36 12.81 -12.05
C VAL A 123 -2.47 11.44 -11.42
N TYR A 124 -2.45 11.41 -10.12
CA TYR A 124 -2.66 10.24 -9.29
C TYR A 124 -4.07 10.32 -8.72
N TYR A 125 -4.86 9.26 -8.91
CA TYR A 125 -6.27 9.23 -8.54
C TYR A 125 -6.57 8.03 -7.67
N LEU A 126 -7.32 8.27 -6.62
CA LEU A 126 -7.84 7.27 -5.70
C LEU A 126 -9.35 7.42 -5.59
N GLU A 127 -10.04 6.30 -5.64
CA GLU A 127 -11.46 6.21 -5.30
C GLU A 127 -11.68 5.17 -4.20
N MET A 128 -12.45 5.54 -3.20
CA MET A 128 -12.78 4.70 -2.05
C MET A 128 -14.30 4.53 -1.94
N ASN A 129 -14.73 3.29 -1.73
CA ASN A 129 -16.11 3.02 -1.33
C ASN A 129 -16.30 3.45 0.13
N PHE A 130 -16.85 4.66 0.31
CA PHE A 130 -16.96 5.28 1.63
C PHE A 130 -18.00 4.60 2.53
N ASP A 131 -19.08 4.05 1.96
CA ASP A 131 -20.06 3.28 2.73
C ASP A 131 -19.46 1.97 3.26
N ALA A 132 -18.65 1.28 2.45
CA ALA A 132 -17.96 0.08 2.90
C ALA A 132 -16.89 0.41 3.97
N PHE A 133 -16.19 1.53 3.80
CA PHE A 133 -15.23 2.05 4.78
C PHE A 133 -15.92 2.34 6.13
N LEU A 134 -17.06 3.07 6.13
CA LEU A 134 -17.81 3.34 7.35
C LEU A 134 -18.32 2.06 8.04
N LYS A 135 -18.68 1.02 7.27
CA LYS A 135 -19.06 -0.27 7.86
C LYS A 135 -17.92 -0.95 8.59
N LEU A 136 -16.68 -0.81 8.12
CA LEU A 136 -15.52 -1.33 8.83
C LEU A 136 -15.31 -0.63 10.18
N THR A 137 -15.59 0.68 10.26
CA THR A 137 -15.37 1.46 11.49
C THR A 137 -16.38 1.12 12.59
N ARG A 138 -17.58 0.68 12.26
CA ARG A 138 -18.66 0.44 13.24
C ARG A 138 -18.29 -0.52 14.36
N ASN A 139 -17.47 -1.53 14.06
CA ASN A 139 -17.06 -2.57 15.02
C ASN A 139 -15.63 -2.37 15.53
N HIS A 140 -14.97 -1.30 15.06
CA HIS A 140 -13.61 -1.03 15.47
C HIS A 140 -13.59 -0.32 16.83
N LYS A 141 -12.98 -0.99 17.82
CA LYS A 141 -12.74 -0.39 19.13
C LYS A 141 -11.29 0.10 19.17
N VAL A 142 -11.12 1.37 19.45
CA VAL A 142 -9.78 1.92 19.72
C VAL A 142 -9.29 1.31 21.05
N THR A 143 -8.26 0.51 20.97
CA THR A 143 -7.59 -0.05 22.16
C THR A 143 -6.26 0.66 22.32
N VAL A 144 -6.04 1.25 23.49
CA VAL A 144 -4.74 1.80 23.85
C VAL A 144 -3.89 0.65 24.38
N GLN A 145 -2.77 0.38 23.74
CA GLN A 145 -1.77 -0.55 24.25
C GLN A 145 -0.67 0.23 24.95
N GLU A 146 -0.19 -0.31 26.06
CA GLU A 146 1.00 0.24 26.71
C GLU A 146 2.19 0.17 25.75
N LEU A 147 2.99 1.21 25.75
CA LEU A 147 4.25 1.22 25.00
C LEU A 147 5.17 0.14 25.57
N SER A 148 5.82 -0.60 24.70
CA SER A 148 6.79 -1.59 25.11
C SER A 148 7.91 -0.94 25.93
N LYS A 149 8.27 -1.58 27.03
CA LYS A 149 9.41 -1.18 27.88
C LYS A 149 10.74 -1.76 27.38
N PHE A 150 10.67 -2.65 26.40
CA PHE A 150 11.84 -3.35 25.87
C PHE A 150 12.19 -2.81 24.49
N PRO A 151 13.50 -2.67 24.16
CA PRO A 151 13.91 -2.12 22.89
C PRO A 151 13.59 -3.08 21.73
N GLU A 152 13.16 -2.51 20.62
CA GLU A 152 13.11 -3.21 19.35
C GLU A 152 14.51 -3.48 18.79
N VAL A 153 14.64 -4.58 18.07
CA VAL A 153 15.88 -4.94 17.36
C VAL A 153 15.62 -4.90 15.86
N ARG A 154 16.53 -4.26 15.11
CA ARG A 154 16.48 -4.19 13.66
C ARG A 154 17.55 -5.07 13.04
N ARG A 155 17.19 -5.79 12.00
CA ARG A 155 18.09 -6.63 11.20
C ARG A 155 17.82 -6.42 9.72
N ASP A 156 18.89 -6.24 8.99
CA ASP A 156 18.84 -6.08 7.54
C ASP A 156 19.18 -7.41 6.86
N LEU A 157 18.57 -7.67 5.73
CA LEU A 157 18.81 -8.84 4.93
C LEU A 157 18.68 -8.49 3.45
N ALA A 158 19.72 -8.75 2.67
CA ALA A 158 19.67 -8.63 1.22
C ALA A 158 19.32 -10.00 0.60
N LEU A 159 18.26 -10.04 -0.20
CA LEU A 159 17.76 -11.23 -0.86
C LEU A 159 17.85 -11.08 -2.38
N LEU A 160 18.49 -12.02 -3.04
CA LEU A 160 18.43 -12.20 -4.48
C LEU A 160 17.21 -13.05 -4.82
N VAL A 161 16.28 -12.50 -5.61
CA VAL A 161 15.02 -13.13 -5.97
C VAL A 161 14.77 -13.03 -7.47
N ASP A 162 13.82 -13.81 -7.98
CA ASP A 162 13.36 -13.66 -9.36
C ASP A 162 12.71 -12.30 -9.59
N SER A 163 12.86 -11.73 -10.78
CA SER A 163 12.30 -10.42 -11.14
C SER A 163 10.79 -10.33 -10.92
N GLN A 164 10.06 -11.44 -11.02
CA GLN A 164 8.63 -11.53 -10.79
C GLN A 164 8.23 -11.63 -9.31
N THR A 165 9.18 -11.92 -8.41
CA THR A 165 8.90 -12.02 -6.98
C THR A 165 8.54 -10.66 -6.43
N THR A 166 7.36 -10.55 -5.81
CA THR A 166 6.89 -9.29 -5.21
C THR A 166 7.34 -9.16 -3.75
N PHE A 167 7.49 -7.92 -3.29
CA PHE A 167 7.74 -7.67 -1.87
C PHE A 167 6.59 -8.19 -0.99
N SER A 168 5.33 -8.09 -1.46
CA SER A 168 4.16 -8.63 -0.74
C SER A 168 4.29 -10.11 -0.42
N LEU A 169 4.80 -10.92 -1.36
CA LEU A 169 5.03 -12.34 -1.12
C LEU A 169 6.06 -12.58 -0.01
N LEU A 170 7.19 -11.85 -0.05
CA LEU A 170 8.23 -11.96 0.99
C LEU A 170 7.70 -11.54 2.36
N ARG A 171 6.94 -10.44 2.40
CA ARG A 171 6.29 -9.95 3.62
C ARG A 171 5.30 -10.98 4.18
N GLU A 172 4.47 -11.58 3.34
CA GLU A 172 3.55 -12.65 3.73
C GLU A 172 4.29 -13.87 4.32
N ILE A 173 5.36 -14.32 3.65
CA ILE A 173 6.21 -15.41 4.15
C ILE A 173 6.78 -15.06 5.53
N ALA A 174 7.30 -13.84 5.71
CA ALA A 174 7.89 -13.40 6.96
C ALA A 174 6.89 -13.45 8.13
N PHE A 175 5.71 -12.85 7.96
CA PHE A 175 4.67 -12.83 9.00
C PHE A 175 4.01 -14.19 9.23
N ALA A 176 3.98 -15.07 8.21
CA ALA A 176 3.53 -16.44 8.38
C ALA A 176 4.54 -17.28 9.19
N THR A 177 5.84 -16.98 9.03
CA THR A 177 6.95 -17.70 9.69
C THR A 177 7.13 -17.26 11.13
N GLU A 178 7.14 -15.94 11.38
CA GLU A 178 7.35 -15.38 12.71
C GLU A 178 6.19 -14.44 13.09
N LYS A 179 5.26 -14.97 13.88
CA LYS A 179 4.02 -14.26 14.27
C LYS A 179 4.14 -13.47 15.57
N LYS A 180 5.14 -13.80 16.39
CA LYS A 180 5.23 -13.28 17.75
C LYS A 180 6.22 -12.13 17.89
N LEU A 181 7.42 -12.33 17.38
CA LEU A 181 8.51 -11.37 17.53
C LEU A 181 8.57 -10.36 16.39
N LEU A 182 8.15 -10.74 15.19
CA LEU A 182 8.21 -9.86 14.02
C LEU A 182 7.10 -8.79 14.07
N LYS A 183 7.51 -7.53 14.18
CA LYS A 183 6.59 -6.38 14.20
C LYS A 183 6.44 -5.72 12.85
N ASN A 184 7.53 -5.61 12.10
CA ASN A 184 7.49 -4.98 10.79
C ASN A 184 8.55 -5.56 9.84
N VAL A 185 8.24 -5.48 8.55
CA VAL A 185 9.18 -5.76 7.45
C VAL A 185 9.04 -4.62 6.46
N THR A 186 10.14 -3.95 6.16
CA THR A 186 10.19 -2.86 5.17
C THR A 186 11.19 -3.17 4.08
N LEU A 187 10.87 -2.75 2.87
CA LEU A 187 11.78 -2.77 1.73
C LEU A 187 12.41 -1.38 1.64
N PHE A 188 13.72 -1.30 1.79
CA PHE A 188 14.40 0.00 1.77
C PHE A 188 15.30 0.19 0.53
N ASP A 189 15.64 -0.90 -0.20
CA ASP A 189 16.37 -0.79 -1.45
C ASP A 189 15.98 -1.91 -2.43
N VAL A 190 15.93 -1.56 -3.72
CA VAL A 190 15.70 -2.48 -4.85
C VAL A 190 16.79 -2.26 -5.87
N TYR A 191 17.61 -3.27 -6.11
CA TYR A 191 18.63 -3.20 -7.12
C TYR A 191 18.32 -4.16 -8.28
N GLU A 192 18.22 -3.58 -9.47
CA GLU A 192 18.10 -4.27 -10.75
C GLU A 192 19.21 -3.75 -11.67
N GLY A 193 20.19 -4.58 -11.99
CA GLY A 193 21.31 -4.11 -12.81
C GLY A 193 22.27 -5.24 -13.23
N ASP A 194 23.23 -4.86 -14.07
CA ASP A 194 24.14 -5.78 -14.77
C ASP A 194 25.02 -6.65 -13.88
N LYS A 195 25.11 -6.33 -12.58
CA LYS A 195 25.87 -7.12 -11.59
C LYS A 195 25.09 -8.30 -11.04
N LEU A 196 23.84 -8.49 -11.47
CA LEU A 196 22.99 -9.61 -11.07
C LEU A 196 22.83 -10.60 -12.22
N PRO A 197 22.55 -11.87 -11.91
CA PRO A 197 22.17 -12.84 -12.93
C PRO A 197 20.90 -12.35 -13.68
N ALA A 198 20.83 -12.66 -14.98
CA ALA A 198 19.67 -12.30 -15.81
C ALA A 198 18.37 -12.83 -15.19
N GLY A 199 17.34 -11.98 -15.16
CA GLY A 199 16.04 -12.33 -14.58
C GLY A 199 15.97 -12.28 -13.05
N LYS A 200 17.01 -11.78 -12.38
CA LYS A 200 17.05 -11.62 -10.92
C LYS A 200 17.08 -10.15 -10.51
N LYS A 201 16.60 -9.88 -9.32
CA LYS A 201 16.71 -8.60 -8.62
C LYS A 201 17.10 -8.80 -7.16
N SER A 202 17.64 -7.77 -6.54
CA SER A 202 18.00 -7.79 -5.12
C SER A 202 17.05 -6.90 -4.34
N TYR A 203 16.46 -7.43 -3.30
CA TYR A 203 15.69 -6.70 -2.30
C TYR A 203 16.48 -6.56 -1.01
N ALA A 204 16.64 -5.34 -0.51
CA ALA A 204 17.16 -5.08 0.81
C ALA A 204 16.00 -4.83 1.78
N LEU A 205 15.84 -5.73 2.73
CA LEU A 205 14.74 -5.78 3.68
C LEU A 205 15.25 -5.45 5.09
N ASN A 206 14.49 -4.65 5.82
CA ASN A 206 14.70 -4.41 7.23
C ASN A 206 13.59 -5.11 8.03
N PHE A 207 13.97 -5.89 9.02
CA PHE A 207 13.10 -6.62 9.94
C PHE A 207 13.15 -5.95 11.31
N VAL A 208 11.99 -5.61 11.85
CA VAL A 208 11.85 -5.10 13.21
C VAL A 208 11.31 -6.22 14.09
N LEU A 209 12.12 -6.63 15.08
CA LEU A 209 11.82 -7.68 16.03
C LEU A 209 11.65 -7.08 17.43
N GLU A 210 10.63 -7.51 18.16
CA GLU A 210 10.36 -7.06 19.52
C GLU A 210 9.65 -8.16 20.31
N ASP A 211 10.04 -8.31 21.59
CA ASP A 211 9.28 -9.07 22.58
C ASP A 211 8.76 -8.08 23.64
N THR A 212 7.45 -7.99 23.80
CA THR A 212 6.81 -7.08 24.77
C THR A 212 7.01 -7.47 26.22
N THR A 213 7.58 -8.67 26.48
CA THR A 213 7.74 -9.22 27.84
C THR A 213 9.19 -9.20 28.32
N LYS A 214 10.17 -9.12 27.43
CA LYS A 214 11.60 -9.17 27.76
C LYS A 214 12.48 -8.63 26.63
N THR A 215 13.69 -8.24 26.99
CA THR A 215 14.73 -7.89 25.98
C THR A 215 15.12 -9.11 25.17
N LEU A 216 15.18 -8.96 23.85
CA LEU A 216 15.65 -10.02 22.95
C LEU A 216 17.15 -10.22 23.12
N VAL A 217 17.58 -11.47 23.20
CA VAL A 217 18.99 -11.87 23.20
C VAL A 217 19.42 -12.33 21.81
N ASP A 218 20.71 -12.17 21.47
CA ASP A 218 21.23 -12.43 20.13
C ASP A 218 20.91 -13.85 19.63
N GLN A 219 21.00 -14.86 20.48
CA GLN A 219 20.67 -16.24 20.08
C GLN A 219 19.22 -16.39 19.56
N VAL A 220 18.25 -15.68 20.15
CA VAL A 220 16.86 -15.72 19.73
C VAL A 220 16.71 -14.97 18.40
N ILE A 221 17.38 -13.83 18.27
CA ILE A 221 17.37 -13.01 17.05
C ILE A 221 17.95 -13.82 15.89
N ASP A 222 19.14 -14.38 16.05
CA ASP A 222 19.83 -15.14 15.01
C ASP A 222 19.03 -16.38 14.59
N LYS A 223 18.43 -17.09 15.53
CA LYS A 223 17.55 -18.22 15.25
C LYS A 223 16.32 -17.79 14.44
N THR A 224 15.72 -16.66 14.79
CA THR A 224 14.57 -16.11 14.08
C THR A 224 14.95 -15.72 12.66
N MET A 225 16.07 -15.01 12.48
CA MET A 225 16.56 -14.63 11.15
C MET A 225 16.92 -15.85 10.29
N ALA A 226 17.58 -16.86 10.86
CA ALA A 226 17.88 -18.11 10.16
C ALA A 226 16.62 -18.86 9.70
N ASN A 227 15.56 -18.85 10.52
CA ASN A 227 14.27 -19.41 10.13
C ASN A 227 13.62 -18.64 8.98
N LEU A 228 13.65 -17.31 9.03
CA LEU A 228 13.13 -16.46 7.96
C LEU A 228 13.88 -16.72 6.64
N VAL A 229 15.21 -16.76 6.67
CA VAL A 229 16.04 -17.06 5.48
C VAL A 229 15.63 -18.40 4.88
N ARG A 230 15.57 -19.45 5.68
CA ARG A 230 15.18 -20.78 5.20
C ARG A 230 13.79 -20.80 4.56
N GLU A 231 12.82 -20.08 5.10
CA GLU A 231 11.48 -20.01 4.51
C GLU A 231 11.45 -19.15 3.23
N PHE A 232 12.26 -18.12 3.13
CA PHE A 232 12.42 -17.37 1.88
C PHE A 232 13.07 -18.22 0.78
N GLU A 233 14.08 -18.99 1.11
CA GLU A 233 14.70 -19.95 0.17
C GLU A 233 13.68 -20.98 -0.30
N ARG A 234 12.95 -21.58 0.65
CA ARG A 234 11.99 -22.65 0.36
C ARG A 234 10.78 -22.18 -0.44
N ARG A 235 10.18 -21.01 -0.10
CA ARG A 235 8.88 -20.55 -0.63
C ARG A 235 9.01 -19.54 -1.76
N ALA A 236 10.08 -18.79 -1.81
CA ALA A 236 10.30 -17.75 -2.81
C ALA A 236 11.54 -18.01 -3.70
N GLY A 237 12.27 -19.10 -3.48
CA GLY A 237 13.54 -19.38 -4.20
C GLY A 237 14.57 -18.27 -4.00
N ALA A 238 14.47 -17.52 -2.89
CA ALA A 238 15.37 -16.43 -2.58
C ALA A 238 16.74 -16.96 -2.17
N GLN A 239 17.78 -16.17 -2.40
CA GLN A 239 19.15 -16.46 -1.93
C GLN A 239 19.65 -15.25 -1.14
N VAL A 240 20.34 -15.50 -0.03
CA VAL A 240 20.97 -14.41 0.73
C VAL A 240 22.11 -13.83 -0.11
N ARG A 241 22.10 -12.53 -0.28
CA ARG A 241 23.20 -11.80 -0.94
C ARG A 241 24.15 -11.27 0.15
N SER A 242 25.35 -11.79 0.15
CA SER A 242 26.47 -11.29 0.97
C SER A 242 27.11 -10.07 0.34
#